data_fce5ba68e01bd2112deba06ca687b4bd
#
_entry.id   fce5ba68e01bd2112deba06ca687b4bd
#
_cell.length_a   1.000
_cell.length_b   1.000
_cell.length_c   1.000
_cell.angle_alpha   90.00
_cell.angle_beta   90.00
_cell.angle_gamma   90.00
#
_symmetry.space_group_name_H-M   'P 1'
#
loop_
_entity.id
_entity.type
_entity.pdbx_description
1 polymer ?
#
loop_
_entity_poly.entity_id
_entity_poly.type
_entity_poly.pdbx_seq_one_letter_code
_entity_poly.pdbx_strand_id
1 'polypeptide(L)'
;MKPKIVCLCGSSRFADIMAVIAWLLERDEGAITMGLHLLPQWYPGVPKHHLAEAEGVAEQMDELHLRKIDLADEIFVIDWTDYIGESTAKEIQYAKDNGVPIRYLTHESKYIGFICDAEQGAKE
;
A
#
# COMPACT_ATOMS: atom_id res chain seq x y z
N MET A 1 -22.37 5.10 11.12
CA MET A 1 -21.01 4.67 11.53
C MET A 1 -19.97 5.22 10.59
N LYS A 2 -18.85 5.65 11.14
CA LYS A 2 -17.73 6.11 10.32
C LYS A 2 -17.05 4.91 9.66
N PRO A 3 -16.71 5.01 8.37
CA PRO A 3 -15.87 3.98 7.75
C PRO A 3 -14.52 3.87 8.44
N LYS A 4 -13.97 2.66 8.44
CA LYS A 4 -12.61 2.43 8.90
C LYS A 4 -11.64 3.08 7.91
N ILE A 5 -10.58 3.69 8.41
CA ILE A 5 -9.52 4.27 7.57
C ILE A 5 -8.34 3.32 7.59
N VAL A 6 -7.93 2.85 6.41
CA VAL A 6 -6.84 1.90 6.24
C VAL A 6 -5.72 2.56 5.45
N CYS A 7 -4.51 2.58 6.00
CA CYS A 7 -3.34 3.08 5.29
C CYS A 7 -2.56 1.90 4.72
N LEU A 8 -2.38 1.90 3.40
CA LEU A 8 -1.61 0.86 2.71
C LEU A 8 -0.13 1.18 2.78
N CYS A 9 0.67 0.21 3.20
CA CYS A 9 2.12 0.34 3.31
C CYS A 9 2.78 -0.76 2.49
N GLY A 10 3.81 -0.42 1.74
CA GLY A 10 4.50 -1.40 0.91
C GLY A 10 5.47 -0.73 -0.04
N SER A 11 6.29 -1.53 -0.69
CA SER A 11 7.22 -1.05 -1.69
C SER A 11 6.46 -0.46 -2.89
N SER A 12 6.94 0.65 -3.42
CA SER A 12 6.38 1.25 -4.63
C SER A 12 6.46 0.33 -5.85
N ARG A 13 7.30 -0.70 -5.80
CA ARG A 13 7.33 -1.73 -6.86
C ARG A 13 6.02 -2.49 -6.94
N PHE A 14 5.22 -2.49 -5.88
CA PHE A 14 3.93 -3.17 -5.82
C PHE A 14 2.75 -2.20 -5.98
N ALA A 15 2.97 -1.06 -6.65
CA ALA A 15 1.92 -0.04 -6.82
C ALA A 15 0.66 -0.62 -7.46
N ASP A 16 0.81 -1.49 -8.45
CA ASP A 16 -0.35 -2.10 -9.12
C ASP A 16 -1.16 -2.97 -8.16
N ILE A 17 -0.47 -3.76 -7.32
CA ILE A 17 -1.15 -4.60 -6.32
C ILE A 17 -1.83 -3.73 -5.28
N MET A 18 -1.19 -2.64 -4.85
CA MET A 18 -1.79 -1.70 -3.92
C MET A 18 -3.09 -1.10 -4.46
N ALA A 19 -3.11 -0.74 -5.76
CA ALA A 19 -4.31 -0.19 -6.38
C ALA A 19 -5.47 -1.19 -6.30
N VAL A 20 -5.19 -2.45 -6.60
CA VAL A 20 -6.22 -3.50 -6.54
C VAL A 20 -6.69 -3.71 -5.10
N ILE A 21 -5.76 -3.79 -4.15
CA ILE A 21 -6.13 -3.98 -2.73
C ILE A 21 -6.94 -2.79 -2.22
N ALA A 22 -6.55 -1.56 -2.56
CA ALA A 22 -7.32 -0.37 -2.17
C ALA A 22 -8.77 -0.48 -2.64
N TRP A 23 -8.96 -0.86 -3.91
CA TRP A 23 -10.29 -1.04 -4.48
C TRP A 23 -11.08 -2.12 -3.72
N LEU A 24 -10.44 -3.28 -3.45
CA LEU A 24 -11.10 -4.39 -2.77
C LEU A 24 -11.49 -4.04 -1.34
N LEU A 25 -10.65 -3.33 -0.60
CA LEU A 25 -10.96 -2.89 0.75
C LEU A 25 -12.16 -1.93 0.75
N GLU A 26 -12.23 -1.02 -0.22
CA GLU A 26 -13.33 -0.10 -0.35
C GLU A 26 -14.62 -0.82 -0.76
N ARG A 27 -14.52 -1.69 -1.78
CA ARG A 27 -15.67 -2.42 -2.29
C ARG A 27 -16.24 -3.42 -1.28
N ASP A 28 -15.36 -4.20 -0.64
CA ASP A 28 -15.80 -5.33 0.19
C ASP A 28 -15.97 -4.96 1.67
N GLU A 29 -15.18 -4.02 2.16
CA GLU A 29 -15.18 -3.66 3.59
C GLU A 29 -15.73 -2.26 3.86
N GLY A 30 -15.99 -1.48 2.81
CA GLY A 30 -16.46 -0.11 2.97
C GLY A 30 -15.44 0.81 3.62
N ALA A 31 -14.17 0.47 3.52
CA ALA A 31 -13.09 1.26 4.14
C ALA A 31 -12.75 2.48 3.31
N ILE A 32 -12.16 3.48 3.95
CA ILE A 32 -11.48 4.57 3.27
C ILE A 32 -10.00 4.17 3.21
N THR A 33 -9.39 4.26 2.02
CA THR A 33 -7.99 3.86 1.89
C THR A 33 -7.08 5.05 1.59
N MET A 34 -5.87 4.98 2.11
CA MET A 34 -4.79 5.92 1.82
C MET A 34 -3.54 5.10 1.52
N GLY A 35 -2.65 5.63 0.70
CA GLY A 35 -1.44 4.91 0.38
C GLY A 35 -0.48 5.72 -0.47
N LEU A 36 0.31 5.03 -1.27
CA LEU A 36 1.26 5.64 -2.19
C LEU A 36 0.54 6.20 -3.42
N HIS A 37 1.25 7.03 -4.17
CA HIS A 37 0.72 7.62 -5.38
C HIS A 37 0.64 6.59 -6.50
N LEU A 38 -0.48 6.58 -7.21
CA LEU A 38 -0.72 5.66 -8.32
C LEU A 38 -0.84 6.49 -9.59
N LEU A 39 0.31 6.73 -10.24
CA LEU A 39 0.37 7.59 -11.41
C LEU A 39 0.07 6.81 -12.69
N PRO A 40 -0.54 7.47 -13.69
CA PRO A 40 -0.84 6.79 -14.95
C PRO A 40 0.44 6.49 -15.73
N GLN A 41 0.32 5.56 -16.69
CA GLN A 41 1.46 5.14 -17.52
C GLN A 41 2.10 6.29 -18.29
N TRP A 42 1.29 7.29 -18.66
CA TRP A 42 1.78 8.43 -19.43
C TRP A 42 2.55 9.46 -18.59
N TYR A 43 2.54 9.37 -17.28
CA TYR A 43 3.29 10.30 -16.45
C TYR A 43 4.78 10.18 -16.80
N PRO A 44 5.42 11.30 -17.17
CA PRO A 44 6.75 11.25 -17.78
C PRO A 44 7.87 10.94 -16.80
N GLY A 45 8.94 10.44 -17.35
CA GLY A 45 10.23 10.38 -16.69
C GLY A 45 10.62 9.00 -16.22
N VAL A 46 10.70 8.80 -14.95
CA VAL A 46 11.42 7.72 -14.29
C VAL A 46 10.56 6.49 -14.01
N PRO A 47 11.19 5.37 -13.67
CA PRO A 47 10.44 4.21 -13.20
C PRO A 47 9.54 4.58 -12.03
N LYS A 48 8.29 4.11 -12.06
CA LYS A 48 7.28 4.49 -11.06
C LYS A 48 7.70 4.17 -9.63
N HIS A 49 8.45 3.11 -9.43
CA HIS A 49 8.89 2.70 -8.09
C HIS A 49 10.07 3.52 -7.54
N HIS A 50 10.56 4.50 -8.32
CA HIS A 50 11.62 5.42 -7.86
C HIS A 50 11.21 6.88 -8.00
N LEU A 51 9.91 7.14 -8.09
CA LEU A 51 9.40 8.47 -8.38
C LEU A 51 9.84 9.53 -7.36
N ALA A 52 9.67 9.26 -6.06
CA ALA A 52 9.98 10.24 -5.03
C ALA A 52 11.47 10.57 -4.99
N GLU A 53 12.33 9.57 -5.16
CA GLU A 53 13.77 9.76 -5.22
C GLU A 53 14.16 10.60 -6.42
N ALA A 54 13.58 10.28 -7.58
CA ALA A 54 13.90 10.99 -8.82
C ALA A 54 13.44 12.45 -8.79
N GLU A 55 12.33 12.74 -8.13
CA GLU A 55 11.83 14.11 -8.01
C GLU A 55 12.37 14.84 -6.78
N GLY A 56 13.25 14.20 -6.01
CA GLY A 56 13.94 14.83 -4.89
C GLY A 56 13.07 15.06 -3.66
N VAL A 57 12.00 14.29 -3.50
CA VAL A 57 11.04 14.48 -2.40
C VAL A 57 10.87 13.23 -1.52
N ALA A 58 11.83 12.30 -1.57
CA ALA A 58 11.71 11.04 -0.85
C ALA A 58 11.52 11.23 0.66
N GLU A 59 12.31 12.11 1.29
CA GLU A 59 12.18 12.35 2.73
C GLU A 59 10.80 12.91 3.08
N GLN A 60 10.31 13.87 2.29
CA GLN A 60 9.00 14.47 2.52
C GLN A 60 7.89 13.44 2.36
N MET A 61 8.02 12.54 1.38
CA MET A 61 7.01 11.50 1.14
C MET A 61 7.03 10.45 2.26
N ASP A 62 8.20 10.08 2.75
CA ASP A 62 8.33 9.17 3.88
C ASP A 62 7.69 9.77 5.14
N GLU A 63 7.97 11.03 5.44
CA GLU A 63 7.37 11.73 6.57
C GLU A 63 5.85 11.84 6.43
N LEU A 64 5.38 12.21 5.24
CA LEU A 64 3.95 12.33 4.99
C LEU A 64 3.24 10.99 5.18
N HIS A 65 3.88 9.89 4.79
CA HIS A 65 3.29 8.57 4.95
C HIS A 65 3.07 8.23 6.44
N LEU A 66 3.99 8.63 7.32
CA LEU A 66 3.79 8.47 8.77
C LEU A 66 2.57 9.27 9.25
N ARG A 67 2.34 10.45 8.67
CA ARG A 67 1.15 11.25 9.02
C ARG A 67 -0.13 10.54 8.55
N LYS A 68 -0.08 9.84 7.42
CA LYS A 68 -1.22 9.03 6.97
C LYS A 68 -1.49 7.88 7.96
N ILE A 69 -0.43 7.26 8.48
CA ILE A 69 -0.59 6.21 9.50
C ILE A 69 -1.23 6.78 10.76
N ASP A 70 -0.85 8.01 11.16
CA ASP A 70 -1.46 8.66 12.31
C ASP A 70 -2.98 8.82 12.18
N LEU A 71 -3.46 9.02 10.95
CA LEU A 71 -4.88 9.21 10.67
C LEU A 71 -5.62 7.88 10.51
N ALA A 72 -4.91 6.78 10.38
CA ALA A 72 -5.50 5.49 10.06
C ALA A 72 -5.96 4.74 11.30
N ASP A 73 -7.00 3.93 11.13
CA ASP A 73 -7.44 2.99 12.17
C ASP A 73 -6.59 1.72 12.15
N GLU A 74 -6.02 1.40 11.00
CA GLU A 74 -5.09 0.27 10.85
C GLU A 74 -4.23 0.48 9.61
N ILE A 75 -3.12 -0.26 9.52
CA ILE A 75 -2.34 -0.32 8.28
C ILE A 75 -2.51 -1.68 7.64
N PHE A 76 -2.39 -1.73 6.31
CA PHE A 76 -2.43 -2.95 5.52
C PHE A 76 -1.11 -3.03 4.76
N VAL A 77 -0.27 -4.01 5.12
CA VAL A 77 1.06 -4.16 4.54
C VAL A 77 0.98 -5.02 3.30
N ILE A 78 1.49 -4.49 2.20
CA ILE A 78 1.57 -5.22 0.93
C ILE A 78 2.93 -5.94 0.89
N ASP A 79 2.97 -7.10 1.48
CA ASP A 79 4.16 -7.94 1.54
C ASP A 79 4.13 -9.04 0.48
N TRP A 80 3.84 -8.63 -0.74
CA TRP A 80 3.75 -9.54 -1.89
C TRP A 80 5.06 -10.29 -2.05
N THR A 81 4.97 -11.60 -2.23
CA THR A 81 6.11 -12.52 -2.30
C THR A 81 7.03 -12.44 -1.06
N ASP A 82 6.45 -12.12 0.09
CA ASP A 82 7.16 -11.97 1.37
C ASP A 82 8.20 -10.85 1.38
N TYR A 83 8.10 -9.91 0.41
CA TYR A 83 9.05 -8.80 0.34
C TYR A 83 8.57 -7.60 1.17
N ILE A 84 9.44 -7.14 2.06
CA ILE A 84 9.25 -5.91 2.82
C ILE A 84 10.53 -5.08 2.69
N GLY A 85 10.42 -3.91 2.06
CA GLY A 85 11.56 -3.03 1.90
C GLY A 85 11.87 -2.24 3.17
N GLU A 86 12.97 -1.49 3.13
CA GLU A 86 13.45 -0.73 4.29
C GLU A 86 12.44 0.31 4.78
N SER A 87 11.86 1.10 3.87
CA SER A 87 10.88 2.11 4.23
C SER A 87 9.63 1.49 4.83
N THR A 88 9.16 0.38 4.27
CA THR A 88 7.99 -0.32 4.77
C THR A 88 8.25 -0.89 6.16
N ALA A 89 9.46 -1.43 6.41
CA ALA A 89 9.82 -1.94 7.73
C ALA A 89 9.75 -0.83 8.78
N LYS A 90 10.18 0.38 8.44
CA LYS A 90 10.10 1.55 9.34
C LYS A 90 8.65 1.93 9.62
N GLU A 91 7.80 1.86 8.61
CA GLU A 91 6.36 2.15 8.76
C GLU A 91 5.69 1.13 9.67
N ILE A 92 6.03 -0.14 9.52
CA ILE A 92 5.53 -1.20 10.39
C ILE A 92 5.94 -0.94 11.84
N GLN A 93 7.22 -0.60 12.06
CA GLN A 93 7.71 -0.30 13.41
C GLN A 93 7.01 0.92 14.00
N TYR A 94 6.80 1.97 13.18
CA TYR A 94 6.07 3.15 13.61
C TYR A 94 4.65 2.79 14.05
N ALA A 95 3.95 1.97 13.28
CA ALA A 95 2.61 1.53 13.63
C ALA A 95 2.61 0.76 14.96
N LYS A 96 3.58 -0.14 15.15
CA LYS A 96 3.71 -0.88 16.42
C LYS A 96 3.94 0.06 17.59
N ASP A 97 4.83 1.03 17.43
CA ASP A 97 5.17 1.96 18.50
C ASP A 97 3.98 2.84 18.88
N ASN A 98 3.06 3.08 17.97
CA ASN A 98 1.90 3.94 18.18
C ASN A 98 0.59 3.15 18.36
N GLY A 99 0.67 1.84 18.51
CA GLY A 99 -0.51 1.01 18.79
C GLY A 99 -1.49 0.89 17.66
N VAL A 100 -1.03 1.10 16.41
CA VAL A 100 -1.89 0.97 15.23
C VAL A 100 -1.89 -0.49 14.78
N PRO A 101 -3.07 -1.13 14.68
CA PRO A 101 -3.16 -2.53 14.23
C PRO A 101 -2.59 -2.72 12.83
N ILE A 102 -2.02 -3.91 12.60
CA ILE A 102 -1.33 -4.23 11.34
C ILE A 102 -1.95 -5.47 10.72
N ARG A 103 -2.31 -5.35 9.44
CA ARG A 103 -2.73 -6.48 8.61
C ARG A 103 -1.65 -6.72 7.56
N TYR A 104 -1.50 -7.98 7.15
CA TYR A 104 -0.53 -8.36 6.12
C TYR A 104 -1.25 -9.07 4.98
N LEU A 105 -0.96 -8.68 3.74
CA LEU A 105 -1.55 -9.33 2.57
C LEU A 105 -1.31 -10.84 2.57
N THR A 106 -0.10 -11.27 2.95
CA THR A 106 0.24 -12.71 2.98
C THR A 106 -0.62 -13.51 3.96
N HIS A 107 -1.30 -12.86 4.90
CA HIS A 107 -2.19 -13.53 5.85
C HIS A 107 -3.65 -13.54 5.38
N GLU A 108 -3.95 -12.98 4.20
CA GLU A 108 -5.33 -12.82 3.73
C GLU A 108 -5.52 -13.52 2.38
N SER A 109 -5.71 -14.82 2.46
CA SER A 109 -5.79 -15.69 1.29
C SER A 109 -6.87 -15.28 0.28
N LYS A 110 -7.96 -14.68 0.75
CA LYS A 110 -9.01 -14.17 -0.12
C LYS A 110 -8.46 -13.15 -1.12
N TYR A 111 -7.68 -12.19 -0.63
CA TYR A 111 -7.12 -11.13 -1.47
C TYR A 111 -5.97 -11.64 -2.35
N ILE A 112 -5.14 -12.52 -1.79
CA ILE A 112 -4.09 -13.17 -2.59
C ILE A 112 -4.73 -13.94 -3.74
N GLY A 113 -5.77 -14.71 -3.45
CA GLY A 113 -6.48 -15.49 -4.46
C GLY A 113 -7.06 -14.61 -5.56
N PHE A 114 -7.66 -13.48 -5.19
CA PHE A 114 -8.20 -12.54 -6.17
C PHE A 114 -7.09 -12.03 -7.11
N ILE A 115 -5.95 -11.62 -6.55
CA ILE A 115 -4.84 -11.08 -7.35
C ILE A 115 -4.30 -12.15 -8.31
N CYS A 116 -4.09 -13.37 -7.83
CA CYS A 116 -3.59 -14.46 -8.67
C CYS A 116 -4.57 -14.79 -9.80
N ASP A 117 -5.86 -14.84 -9.52
CA ASP A 117 -6.88 -15.09 -10.52
C ASP A 117 -6.96 -13.98 -11.56
N ALA A 118 -6.87 -12.73 -11.11
CA ALA A 118 -6.92 -11.57 -12.01
C ALA A 118 -5.70 -11.53 -12.93
N GLU A 119 -4.50 -11.82 -12.41
CA GLU A 119 -3.29 -11.89 -13.22
C GLU A 119 -3.37 -13.02 -14.25
N GLN A 120 -3.89 -14.18 -13.83
CA GLN A 120 -4.08 -15.33 -14.73
C GLN A 120 -5.04 -14.96 -15.86
N GLY A 121 -6.17 -14.35 -15.53
CA GLY A 121 -7.14 -13.92 -16.53
C GLY A 121 -6.57 -12.90 -17.50
N ALA A 122 -5.74 -11.98 -17.02
CA ALA A 122 -5.12 -10.97 -17.88
C ALA A 122 -4.14 -11.56 -18.90
N LYS A 123 -3.60 -12.75 -18.63
CA LYS A 123 -2.66 -13.43 -19.55
C LYS A 123 -3.37 -14.27 -20.62
N GLU A 124 -4.63 -14.53 -20.42
CA GLU A 124 -5.44 -15.30 -21.36
C GLU A 124 -6.03 -14.40 -22.46
#